data_dc638d62a48a304f623bf4bc09c8cede
#
_entry.id   dc638d62a48a304f623bf4bc09c8cede
#
_cell.length_a   1.000
_cell.length_b   1.000
_cell.length_c   1.000
_cell.angle_alpha   90.00
_cell.angle_beta   90.00
_cell.angle_gamma   90.00
#
_symmetry.space_group_name_H-M   'P 1'
#
loop_
_entity.id
_entity.type
_entity.pdbx_description
1 polymer ?
#
loop_
_entity_poly.entity_id
_entity_poly.type
_entity_poly.pdbx_seq_one_letter_code
_entity_poly.pdbx_strand_id
1 'polypeptide(L)'
;RTRCCALIKSKNKNVLIDTSPDLKQQLIKNKINNIDKVFYTHHHADQTHGINELRFFYLKNRKKIDIYTNNLTKKYLLNSFGYCFKKNREYPPILQNNSLKKKHSYKDNGKIISLKSIKVEHGNIDSICYVINNKLAYASDVSKIHKKDLKSLNNLKYLVIDCLQYNYHPSHYCLTDILLLIKNIKPKKTILTNLASSIDYNHIKKKLPKNVIPAYDLSLIH
;
A
#
# COMPACT_ATOMS: atom_id res chain seq x y z
N ARG A 1 -8.28 -14.78 -2.82
CA ARG A 1 -7.68 -13.41 -2.73
C ARG A 1 -6.62 -13.39 -1.65
N THR A 2 -5.52 -12.72 -1.92
CA THR A 2 -4.45 -12.48 -0.95
C THR A 2 -4.65 -11.09 -0.30
N ARG A 3 -3.96 -10.85 0.84
CA ARG A 3 -3.97 -9.55 1.53
C ARG A 3 -3.31 -8.49 0.68
N CYS A 4 -3.70 -7.24 0.93
CA CYS A 4 -3.23 -6.12 0.12
C CYS A 4 -1.74 -5.82 0.37
N CYS A 5 -1.02 -5.62 -0.70
CA CYS A 5 0.21 -4.85 -0.78
C CYS A 5 0.38 -4.36 -2.20
N ALA A 6 1.20 -3.35 -2.43
CA ALA A 6 1.46 -2.86 -3.77
C ALA A 6 2.95 -2.77 -4.05
N LEU A 7 3.34 -3.07 -5.30
CA LEU A 7 4.71 -2.93 -5.77
C LEU A 7 4.80 -1.85 -6.84
N ILE A 8 5.58 -0.82 -6.56
CA ILE A 8 5.98 0.18 -7.55
C ILE A 8 7.25 -0.34 -8.21
N LYS A 9 7.11 -0.80 -9.46
CA LYS A 9 8.23 -1.32 -10.24
C LYS A 9 8.70 -0.26 -11.24
N SER A 10 9.96 0.08 -11.19
CA SER A 10 10.65 0.89 -12.19
C SER A 10 11.81 0.09 -12.80
N LYS A 11 12.62 0.70 -13.66
CA LYS A 11 13.64 -0.06 -14.41
C LYS A 11 14.58 -0.86 -13.49
N ASN A 12 15.12 -0.19 -12.45
CA ASN A 12 16.13 -0.77 -11.55
C ASN A 12 15.69 -0.78 -10.07
N LYS A 13 14.48 -0.28 -9.76
CA LYS A 13 14.01 -0.12 -8.39
C LYS A 13 12.65 -0.76 -8.19
N ASN A 14 12.53 -1.48 -7.09
CA ASN A 14 11.31 -2.08 -6.58
C ASN A 14 10.99 -1.50 -5.20
N VAL A 15 9.88 -0.81 -5.09
CA VAL A 15 9.41 -0.19 -3.85
C VAL A 15 8.08 -0.79 -3.46
N LEU A 16 8.02 -1.41 -2.28
CA LEU A 16 6.80 -1.96 -1.72
C LEU A 16 6.01 -0.89 -0.97
N ILE A 17 4.70 -1.01 -1.01
CA ILE A 17 3.78 -0.43 -0.03
C ILE A 17 3.18 -1.61 0.73
N ASP A 18 3.50 -1.68 2.02
CA ASP A 18 3.19 -2.74 2.96
C ASP A 18 3.88 -4.10 2.69
N THR A 19 3.84 -4.97 3.69
CA THR A 19 4.35 -6.34 3.66
C THR A 19 3.26 -7.28 4.16
N SER A 20 2.37 -7.68 3.26
CA SER A 20 1.26 -8.57 3.61
C SER A 20 1.76 -9.94 4.08
N PRO A 21 1.01 -10.72 4.87
CA PRO A 21 1.34 -12.11 5.21
C PRO A 21 1.54 -13.00 3.98
N ASP A 22 0.95 -12.64 2.85
CA ASP A 22 1.05 -13.38 1.58
C ASP A 22 2.25 -12.95 0.72
N LEU A 23 3.12 -12.05 1.23
CA LEU A 23 4.20 -11.40 0.49
C LEU A 23 5.13 -12.39 -0.23
N LYS A 24 5.52 -13.48 0.43
CA LYS A 24 6.38 -14.51 -0.16
C LYS A 24 5.80 -15.02 -1.50
N GLN A 25 4.54 -15.44 -1.48
CA GLN A 25 3.88 -15.96 -2.69
C GLN A 25 3.72 -14.88 -3.75
N GLN A 26 3.39 -13.65 -3.34
CA GLN A 26 3.24 -12.52 -4.24
C GLN A 26 4.55 -12.18 -4.96
N LEU A 27 5.68 -12.19 -4.24
CA LEU A 27 7.01 -11.95 -4.80
C LEU A 27 7.45 -13.06 -5.75
N ILE A 28 7.26 -14.33 -5.38
CA ILE A 28 7.63 -15.49 -6.20
C ILE A 28 6.84 -15.49 -7.51
N LYS A 29 5.51 -15.35 -7.44
CA LYS A 29 4.64 -15.33 -8.64
C LYS A 29 5.01 -14.20 -9.62
N ASN A 30 5.45 -13.04 -9.10
CA ASN A 30 5.89 -11.92 -9.94
C ASN A 30 7.38 -11.93 -10.30
N LYS A 31 8.12 -12.97 -9.90
CA LYS A 31 9.57 -13.10 -10.14
C LYS A 31 10.34 -11.88 -9.62
N ILE A 32 9.95 -11.35 -8.45
CA ILE A 32 10.61 -10.20 -7.82
C ILE A 32 11.83 -10.71 -7.05
N ASN A 33 13.00 -10.26 -7.45
CA ASN A 33 14.28 -10.70 -6.92
C ASN A 33 15.06 -9.61 -6.17
N ASN A 34 14.49 -8.42 -6.02
CA ASN A 34 15.03 -7.32 -5.23
C ASN A 34 13.91 -6.42 -4.69
N ILE A 35 14.08 -5.90 -3.47
CA ILE A 35 13.28 -4.84 -2.86
C ILE A 35 14.23 -3.77 -2.32
N ASP A 36 14.04 -2.54 -2.76
CA ASP A 36 14.91 -1.43 -2.39
C ASP A 36 14.39 -0.66 -1.17
N LYS A 37 13.07 -0.49 -1.07
CA LYS A 37 12.39 0.28 -0.03
C LYS A 37 11.02 -0.29 0.28
N VAL A 38 10.55 -0.04 1.50
CA VAL A 38 9.16 -0.34 1.91
C VAL A 38 8.55 0.89 2.56
N PHE A 39 7.35 1.25 2.16
CA PHE A 39 6.52 2.27 2.79
C PHE A 39 5.33 1.60 3.46
N TYR A 40 5.14 1.82 4.74
CA TYR A 40 3.99 1.25 5.45
C TYR A 40 2.83 2.24 5.52
N THR A 41 1.62 1.74 5.29
CA THR A 41 0.38 2.51 5.45
C THR A 41 0.02 2.65 6.92
N HIS A 42 -0.02 1.53 7.65
CA HIS A 42 -0.33 1.46 9.08
C HIS A 42 0.18 0.14 9.69
N HIS A 43 -0.18 -0.15 10.94
CA HIS A 43 0.44 -1.23 11.72
C HIS A 43 -0.39 -2.52 11.83
N HIS A 44 -1.52 -2.66 11.14
CA HIS A 44 -2.30 -3.90 11.21
C HIS A 44 -1.54 -5.10 10.66
N ALA A 45 -1.91 -6.28 11.12
CA ALA A 45 -1.22 -7.54 10.83
C ALA A 45 -1.21 -7.88 9.33
N ASP A 46 -2.31 -7.63 8.65
CA ASP A 46 -2.45 -7.88 7.21
C ASP A 46 -1.57 -6.96 6.34
N GLN A 47 -1.05 -5.86 6.90
CA GLN A 47 -0.12 -4.93 6.24
C GLN A 47 1.34 -5.13 6.67
N THR A 48 1.60 -5.83 7.80
CA THR A 48 2.95 -5.85 8.41
C THR A 48 3.55 -7.24 8.57
N HIS A 49 2.76 -8.32 8.67
CA HIS A 49 3.26 -9.62 9.10
C HIS A 49 4.07 -10.41 8.05
N GLY A 50 4.18 -9.92 6.83
CA GLY A 50 5.15 -10.42 5.84
C GLY A 50 6.54 -9.79 5.94
N ILE A 51 6.83 -8.99 6.97
CA ILE A 51 8.09 -8.26 7.15
C ILE A 51 9.32 -9.20 7.14
N ASN A 52 9.17 -10.43 7.60
CA ASN A 52 10.24 -11.42 7.64
C ASN A 52 10.73 -11.86 6.26
N GLU A 53 9.87 -11.78 5.25
CA GLU A 53 10.22 -12.15 3.87
C GLU A 53 11.27 -11.20 3.26
N LEU A 54 11.46 -10.03 3.87
CA LEU A 54 12.51 -9.09 3.48
C LEU A 54 13.92 -9.61 3.79
N ARG A 55 14.06 -10.60 4.69
CA ARG A 55 15.34 -11.21 5.06
C ARG A 55 16.06 -11.79 3.84
N PHE A 56 15.35 -12.41 2.91
CA PHE A 56 15.92 -12.94 1.68
C PHE A 56 16.73 -11.89 0.90
N PHE A 57 16.16 -10.70 0.76
CA PHE A 57 16.81 -9.61 0.00
C PHE A 57 18.03 -9.04 0.74
N TYR A 58 17.97 -8.96 2.07
CA TYR A 58 19.12 -8.61 2.89
C TYR A 58 20.26 -9.62 2.72
N LEU A 59 19.97 -10.92 2.83
CA LEU A 59 20.98 -11.96 2.70
C LEU A 59 21.63 -11.96 1.32
N LYS A 60 20.82 -11.75 0.28
CA LYS A 60 21.29 -11.67 -1.10
C LYS A 60 22.17 -10.44 -1.35
N ASN A 61 21.76 -9.28 -0.90
CA ASN A 61 22.39 -8.01 -1.25
C ASN A 61 23.36 -7.47 -0.18
N ARG A 62 23.37 -8.07 1.01
CA ARG A 62 24.13 -7.64 2.20
C ARG A 62 23.91 -6.18 2.57
N LYS A 63 22.74 -5.65 2.24
CA LYS A 63 22.32 -4.28 2.48
C LYS A 63 20.99 -4.26 3.22
N LYS A 64 20.90 -3.44 4.29
CA LYS A 64 19.63 -3.21 4.98
C LYS A 64 18.62 -2.56 4.04
N ILE A 65 17.35 -2.95 4.17
CA ILE A 65 16.26 -2.37 3.42
C ILE A 65 15.72 -1.18 4.20
N ASP A 66 15.64 -0.04 3.54
CA ASP A 66 15.01 1.17 4.09
C ASP A 66 13.51 0.98 4.20
N ILE A 67 12.96 1.13 5.40
CA ILE A 67 11.51 1.21 5.58
C ILE A 67 11.10 2.58 6.08
N TYR A 68 9.92 3.02 5.70
CA TYR A 68 9.37 4.35 6.03
C TYR A 68 8.04 4.17 6.76
N THR A 69 7.96 4.69 7.98
CA THR A 69 6.82 4.50 8.89
C THR A 69 6.43 5.78 9.59
N ASN A 70 5.15 5.93 9.94
CA ASN A 70 4.73 6.86 10.97
C ASN A 70 5.13 6.35 12.38
N ASN A 71 4.99 7.17 13.40
CA ASN A 71 5.45 6.85 14.75
C ASN A 71 4.72 5.64 15.36
N LEU A 72 3.42 5.48 15.13
CA LEU A 72 2.64 4.34 15.67
C LEU A 72 3.10 3.04 15.03
N THR A 73 3.19 3.00 13.71
CA THR A 73 3.69 1.83 12.98
C THR A 73 5.13 1.49 13.36
N LYS A 74 6.00 2.51 13.53
CA LYS A 74 7.37 2.31 14.03
C LYS A 74 7.37 1.62 15.39
N LYS A 75 6.60 2.13 16.34
CA LYS A 75 6.50 1.56 17.70
C LYS A 75 6.06 0.11 17.65
N TYR A 76 5.02 -0.19 16.88
CA TYR A 76 4.50 -1.54 16.69
C TYR A 76 5.57 -2.47 16.10
N LEU A 77 6.21 -2.08 15.00
CA LEU A 77 7.22 -2.92 14.34
C LEU A 77 8.44 -3.17 15.20
N LEU A 78 8.87 -2.19 15.99
CA LEU A 78 10.00 -2.37 16.92
C LEU A 78 9.65 -3.30 18.08
N ASN A 79 8.42 -3.30 18.56
CA ASN A 79 7.97 -4.18 19.63
C ASN A 79 7.76 -5.63 19.12
N SER A 80 7.09 -5.79 17.98
CA SER A 80 6.71 -7.12 17.46
C SER A 80 7.83 -7.80 16.66
N PHE A 81 8.68 -7.01 15.98
CA PHE A 81 9.73 -7.50 15.07
C PHE A 81 11.09 -6.87 15.37
N GLY A 82 11.39 -6.58 16.64
CA GLY A 82 12.63 -5.91 17.06
C GLY A 82 13.91 -6.52 16.52
N TYR A 83 13.94 -7.85 16.35
CA TYR A 83 15.07 -8.59 15.77
C TYR A 83 15.36 -8.24 14.30
N CYS A 84 14.41 -7.66 13.57
CA CYS A 84 14.65 -7.14 12.22
C CYS A 84 15.47 -5.85 12.22
N PHE A 85 15.49 -5.12 13.34
CA PHE A 85 16.05 -3.76 13.45
C PHE A 85 17.32 -3.70 14.30
N LYS A 86 17.42 -4.56 15.29
CA LYS A 86 18.55 -4.58 16.25
C LYS A 86 19.32 -5.89 16.11
N LYS A 87 20.64 -5.81 16.31
CA LYS A 87 21.49 -7.02 16.39
C LYS A 87 21.05 -7.87 17.59
N ASN A 88 20.78 -9.14 17.36
CA ASN A 88 20.49 -10.10 18.42
C ASN A 88 21.35 -11.34 18.16
N ARG A 89 22.35 -11.56 19.05
CA ARG A 89 23.33 -12.67 18.92
C ARG A 89 23.88 -12.76 17.49
N GLU A 90 23.60 -13.84 16.79
CA GLU A 90 24.06 -14.12 15.43
C GLU A 90 23.19 -13.50 14.32
N TYR A 91 22.03 -12.93 14.68
CA TYR A 91 21.11 -12.37 13.69
C TYR A 91 21.43 -10.88 13.43
N PRO A 92 21.93 -10.54 12.24
CA PRO A 92 22.14 -9.14 11.89
C PRO A 92 20.79 -8.44 11.64
N PRO A 93 20.70 -7.12 11.95
CA PRO A 93 19.53 -6.33 11.59
C PRO A 93 19.41 -6.23 10.06
N ILE A 94 18.22 -6.50 9.55
CA ILE A 94 17.94 -6.54 8.11
C ILE A 94 17.28 -5.26 7.61
N LEU A 95 16.72 -4.46 8.50
CA LEU A 95 15.94 -3.26 8.19
C LEU A 95 16.55 -2.00 8.80
N GLN A 96 16.37 -0.87 8.11
CA GLN A 96 16.64 0.46 8.60
C GLN A 96 15.33 1.25 8.63
N ASN A 97 14.86 1.64 9.83
CA ASN A 97 13.65 2.45 9.93
C ASN A 97 13.94 3.93 9.72
N ASN A 98 13.18 4.55 8.84
CA ASN A 98 13.21 5.98 8.53
C ASN A 98 11.83 6.59 8.84
N SER A 99 11.81 7.86 9.25
CA SER A 99 10.56 8.58 9.47
C SER A 99 9.85 8.87 8.14
N LEU A 100 8.55 8.65 8.11
CA LEU A 100 7.71 8.99 6.98
C LEU A 100 7.57 10.52 6.89
N LYS A 101 7.95 11.10 5.75
CA LYS A 101 7.78 12.52 5.43
C LYS A 101 6.55 12.74 4.54
N LYS A 102 6.06 13.97 4.46
CA LYS A 102 4.95 14.32 3.54
C LYS A 102 5.24 14.01 2.07
N LYS A 103 6.52 14.05 1.67
CA LYS A 103 6.95 13.73 0.31
C LYS A 103 8.29 13.00 0.35
N HIS A 104 8.39 11.94 -0.41
CA HIS A 104 9.61 11.22 -0.72
C HIS A 104 9.83 11.22 -2.23
N SER A 105 11.09 11.23 -2.64
CA SER A 105 11.45 11.07 -4.05
C SER A 105 12.75 10.28 -4.17
N TYR A 106 12.87 9.52 -5.25
CA TYR A 106 14.10 8.83 -5.61
C TYR A 106 14.28 8.82 -7.13
N LYS A 107 15.53 8.77 -7.56
CA LYS A 107 15.89 8.69 -8.98
C LYS A 107 16.05 7.22 -9.40
N ASP A 108 15.53 6.87 -10.55
CA ASP A 108 15.79 5.61 -11.22
C ASP A 108 15.87 5.83 -12.74
N ASN A 109 17.02 5.48 -13.32
CA ASN A 109 17.27 5.59 -14.76
C ASN A 109 16.88 6.99 -15.32
N GLY A 110 17.35 8.06 -14.68
CA GLY A 110 17.09 9.45 -15.07
C GLY A 110 15.68 9.97 -14.74
N LYS A 111 14.75 9.13 -14.31
CA LYS A 111 13.38 9.52 -13.93
C LYS A 111 13.25 9.70 -12.41
N ILE A 112 12.48 10.70 -12.00
CA ILE A 112 12.13 10.91 -10.60
C ILE A 112 10.81 10.20 -10.32
N ILE A 113 10.79 9.35 -9.30
CA ILE A 113 9.60 8.74 -8.74
C ILE A 113 9.31 9.42 -7.41
N SER A 114 8.13 10.00 -7.28
CA SER A 114 7.70 10.72 -6.08
C SER A 114 6.53 10.02 -5.41
N LEU A 115 6.55 9.96 -4.08
CA LEU A 115 5.46 9.51 -3.24
C LEU A 115 5.07 10.64 -2.30
N LYS A 116 3.82 11.09 -2.37
CA LYS A 116 3.22 12.00 -1.40
C LYS A 116 2.39 11.18 -0.42
N SER A 117 2.63 11.36 0.88
CA SER A 117 1.90 10.70 1.95
C SER A 117 0.75 11.59 2.42
N ILE A 118 -0.45 11.06 2.40
CA ILE A 118 -1.68 11.72 2.88
C ILE A 118 -2.23 10.87 4.03
N LYS A 119 -2.38 11.48 5.20
CA LYS A 119 -3.00 10.84 6.34
C LYS A 119 -4.50 10.69 6.10
N VAL A 120 -5.04 9.49 6.33
CA VAL A 120 -6.46 9.15 6.18
C VAL A 120 -6.94 8.44 7.45
N GLU A 121 -8.25 8.47 7.70
CA GLU A 121 -8.85 7.74 8.81
C GLU A 121 -9.11 6.27 8.40
N HIS A 122 -8.84 5.36 9.34
CA HIS A 122 -9.15 3.93 9.23
C HIS A 122 -9.72 3.47 10.59
N GLY A 123 -11.02 3.68 10.78
CA GLY A 123 -11.65 3.51 12.08
C GLY A 123 -11.03 4.42 13.13
N ASN A 124 -10.51 3.83 14.19
CA ASN A 124 -9.90 4.56 15.31
C ASN A 124 -8.40 4.84 15.12
N ILE A 125 -7.83 4.48 13.99
CA ILE A 125 -6.41 4.70 13.70
C ILE A 125 -6.22 5.50 12.42
N ASP A 126 -5.00 6.00 12.26
CA ASP A 126 -4.57 6.63 11.03
C ASP A 126 -3.91 5.63 10.08
N SER A 127 -4.28 5.68 8.82
CA SER A 127 -3.60 5.03 7.71
C SER A 127 -3.01 6.07 6.75
N ILE A 128 -2.20 5.63 5.80
CA ILE A 128 -1.56 6.52 4.82
C ILE A 128 -2.03 6.15 3.42
N CYS A 129 -2.60 7.13 2.73
CA CYS A 129 -2.77 7.08 1.28
C CYS A 129 -1.51 7.61 0.60
N TYR A 130 -0.94 6.86 -0.33
CA TYR A 130 0.22 7.26 -1.12
C TYR A 130 -0.19 7.76 -2.51
N VAL A 131 0.18 9.01 -2.85
CA VAL A 131 0.01 9.54 -4.21
C VAL A 131 1.35 9.46 -4.94
N ILE A 132 1.39 8.66 -6.01
CA ILE A 132 2.59 8.33 -6.77
C ILE A 132 2.62 9.17 -8.04
N ASN A 133 3.68 9.97 -8.23
CA ASN A 133 3.92 10.82 -9.40
C ASN A 133 2.76 11.76 -9.75
N ASN A 134 1.90 12.12 -8.79
CA ASN A 134 0.64 12.85 -9.00
C ASN A 134 -0.28 12.20 -10.06
N LYS A 135 -0.17 10.89 -10.27
CA LYS A 135 -0.93 10.14 -11.28
C LYS A 135 -1.76 9.01 -10.70
N LEU A 136 -1.27 8.37 -9.64
CA LEU A 136 -1.92 7.24 -9.00
C LEU A 136 -2.01 7.48 -7.50
N ALA A 137 -3.18 7.24 -6.90
CA ALA A 137 -3.32 7.12 -5.46
C ALA A 137 -3.57 5.67 -5.06
N TYR A 138 -2.94 5.24 -3.95
CA TYR A 138 -3.13 3.94 -3.32
C TYR A 138 -3.56 4.13 -1.87
N ALA A 139 -4.75 3.65 -1.52
CA ALA A 139 -5.36 3.71 -0.19
C ALA A 139 -6.05 2.37 0.09
N SER A 140 -5.31 1.40 0.65
CA SER A 140 -5.79 0.03 0.89
C SER A 140 -6.77 -0.08 2.05
N ASP A 141 -6.62 0.79 3.05
CA ASP A 141 -7.43 0.78 4.28
C ASP A 141 -7.79 2.21 4.63
N VAL A 142 -9.05 2.57 4.40
CA VAL A 142 -9.55 3.93 4.58
C VAL A 142 -11.06 3.95 4.82
N SER A 143 -11.48 4.66 5.85
CA SER A 143 -12.90 4.97 6.11
C SER A 143 -13.23 6.42 5.78
N LYS A 144 -12.22 7.33 5.79
CA LYS A 144 -12.46 8.74 5.46
C LYS A 144 -11.20 9.45 5.00
N ILE A 145 -11.37 10.26 3.96
CA ILE A 145 -10.36 11.19 3.46
C ILE A 145 -10.81 12.63 3.78
N HIS A 146 -9.95 13.40 4.43
CA HIS A 146 -10.31 14.77 4.82
C HIS A 146 -10.51 15.69 3.61
N LYS A 147 -11.49 16.60 3.67
CA LYS A 147 -11.82 17.54 2.58
C LYS A 147 -10.61 18.32 2.06
N LYS A 148 -9.69 18.74 2.97
CA LYS A 148 -8.45 19.47 2.61
C LYS A 148 -7.53 18.68 1.70
N ASP A 149 -7.57 17.34 1.76
CA ASP A 149 -6.67 16.45 1.04
C ASP A 149 -7.24 15.96 -0.30
N LEU A 150 -8.56 16.12 -0.52
CA LEU A 150 -9.23 15.71 -1.76
C LEU A 150 -8.63 16.37 -3.01
N LYS A 151 -8.17 17.63 -2.90
CA LYS A 151 -7.52 18.34 -4.02
C LYS A 151 -6.31 17.56 -4.57
N SER A 152 -5.61 16.81 -3.72
CA SER A 152 -4.46 15.99 -4.13
C SER A 152 -4.85 14.71 -4.86
N LEU A 153 -6.13 14.36 -4.84
CA LEU A 153 -6.70 13.17 -5.48
C LEU A 153 -7.51 13.51 -6.74
N ASN A 154 -7.68 14.81 -7.05
CA ASN A 154 -8.46 15.23 -8.20
C ASN A 154 -7.81 14.84 -9.52
N ASN A 155 -8.62 14.33 -10.46
CA ASN A 155 -8.24 14.04 -11.85
C ASN A 155 -7.01 13.10 -11.99
N LEU A 156 -6.77 12.25 -11.01
CA LEU A 156 -5.71 11.25 -11.11
C LEU A 156 -5.97 10.27 -12.27
N LYS A 157 -4.89 9.74 -12.85
CA LYS A 157 -5.02 8.69 -13.86
C LYS A 157 -5.62 7.42 -13.25
N TYR A 158 -5.19 7.06 -12.04
CA TYR A 158 -5.63 5.88 -11.31
C TYR A 158 -5.91 6.18 -9.83
N LEU A 159 -6.98 5.61 -9.32
CA LEU A 159 -7.29 5.54 -7.89
C LEU A 159 -7.42 4.06 -7.51
N VAL A 160 -6.49 3.55 -6.70
CA VAL A 160 -6.62 2.24 -6.04
C VAL A 160 -7.13 2.50 -4.64
N ILE A 161 -8.31 2.00 -4.31
CA ILE A 161 -8.99 2.37 -3.08
C ILE A 161 -9.70 1.20 -2.42
N ASP A 162 -9.69 1.20 -1.10
CA ASP A 162 -10.40 0.28 -0.23
C ASP A 162 -11.89 0.20 -0.59
N CYS A 163 -12.40 -1.02 -0.68
CA CYS A 163 -13.83 -1.34 -0.83
C CYS A 163 -14.12 -2.66 -0.14
N LEU A 164 -14.19 -2.64 1.19
CA LEU A 164 -14.30 -3.88 1.94
C LEU A 164 -15.57 -4.65 1.59
N GLN A 165 -16.72 -3.97 1.58
CA GLN A 165 -18.03 -4.59 1.41
C GLN A 165 -19.07 -3.64 0.81
N TYR A 166 -20.29 -4.16 0.54
CA TYR A 166 -21.40 -3.35 0.02
C TYR A 166 -21.97 -2.38 1.05
N ASN A 167 -22.14 -2.86 2.29
CA ASN A 167 -22.76 -2.11 3.38
C ASN A 167 -21.71 -1.28 4.15
N TYR A 168 -22.19 -0.32 4.94
CA TYR A 168 -21.35 0.50 5.81
C TYR A 168 -20.43 -0.34 6.71
N HIS A 169 -19.20 0.13 6.88
CA HIS A 169 -18.22 -0.40 7.82
C HIS A 169 -17.49 0.75 8.54
N PRO A 170 -17.27 0.69 9.87
CA PRO A 170 -16.71 1.82 10.63
C PRO A 170 -15.26 2.15 10.26
N SER A 171 -14.50 1.19 9.75
CA SER A 171 -13.06 1.34 9.46
C SER A 171 -12.72 1.34 7.98
N HIS A 172 -13.66 1.03 7.09
CA HIS A 172 -13.42 0.90 5.66
C HIS A 172 -14.50 1.59 4.85
N TYR A 173 -14.16 2.04 3.65
CA TYR A 173 -15.17 2.46 2.69
C TYR A 173 -16.02 1.29 2.22
N CYS A 174 -17.30 1.53 2.09
CA CYS A 174 -18.22 0.67 1.35
C CYS A 174 -18.35 1.13 -0.11
N LEU A 175 -18.99 0.31 -0.93
CA LEU A 175 -19.15 0.63 -2.35
C LEU A 175 -19.84 1.98 -2.59
N THR A 176 -20.89 2.29 -1.83
CA THR A 176 -21.63 3.55 -1.96
C THR A 176 -20.74 4.76 -1.69
N ASP A 177 -19.92 4.72 -0.63
CA ASP A 177 -19.02 5.81 -0.27
C ASP A 177 -18.02 6.10 -1.39
N ILE A 178 -17.49 5.03 -2.00
CA ILE A 178 -16.53 5.17 -3.10
C ILE A 178 -17.19 5.76 -4.32
N LEU A 179 -18.40 5.32 -4.69
CA LEU A 179 -19.12 5.87 -5.84
C LEU A 179 -19.42 7.36 -5.67
N LEU A 180 -19.69 7.81 -4.44
CA LEU A 180 -19.83 9.23 -4.11
C LEU A 180 -18.48 9.97 -4.19
N LEU A 181 -17.43 9.39 -3.65
CA LEU A 181 -16.08 9.97 -3.68
C LEU A 181 -15.59 10.19 -5.11
N ILE A 182 -15.71 9.20 -5.99
CA ILE A 182 -15.22 9.29 -7.38
C ILE A 182 -16.00 10.28 -8.23
N LYS A 183 -17.26 10.53 -7.93
CA LYS A 183 -18.03 11.64 -8.56
C LYS A 183 -17.41 12.99 -8.25
N ASN A 184 -16.83 13.15 -7.06
CA ASN A 184 -16.22 14.39 -6.62
C ASN A 184 -14.79 14.56 -7.19
N ILE A 185 -13.92 13.56 -7.01
CA ILE A 185 -12.49 13.67 -7.38
C ILE A 185 -12.17 13.25 -8.83
N LYS A 186 -13.12 12.64 -9.55
CA LYS A 186 -13.10 12.32 -10.98
C LYS A 186 -11.81 11.64 -11.49
N PRO A 187 -11.37 10.52 -10.90
CA PRO A 187 -10.24 9.78 -11.42
C PRO A 187 -10.59 9.17 -12.79
N LYS A 188 -9.59 9.04 -13.69
CA LYS A 188 -9.83 8.42 -14.99
C LYS A 188 -10.21 6.95 -14.85
N LYS A 189 -9.60 6.23 -13.92
CA LYS A 189 -9.92 4.83 -13.60
C LYS A 189 -9.80 4.58 -12.11
N THR A 190 -10.79 3.89 -11.54
CA THR A 190 -10.80 3.45 -10.13
C THR A 190 -10.65 1.94 -10.06
N ILE A 191 -9.82 1.46 -9.15
CA ILE A 191 -9.58 0.04 -8.89
C ILE A 191 -9.93 -0.21 -7.44
N LEU A 192 -10.97 -1.03 -7.22
CA LEU A 192 -11.41 -1.40 -5.89
C LEU A 192 -10.51 -2.51 -5.33
N THR A 193 -9.90 -2.29 -4.19
CA THR A 193 -9.05 -3.27 -3.50
C THR A 193 -9.62 -3.64 -2.14
N ASN A 194 -8.96 -4.55 -1.42
CA ASN A 194 -9.35 -5.01 -0.08
C ASN A 194 -10.77 -5.62 -0.02
N LEU A 195 -11.20 -6.23 -1.11
CA LEU A 195 -12.54 -6.80 -1.23
C LEU A 195 -12.70 -8.02 -0.32
N ALA A 196 -13.64 -7.99 0.62
CA ALA A 196 -13.98 -9.11 1.48
C ALA A 196 -14.53 -10.31 0.69
N SER A 197 -14.57 -11.48 1.33
CA SER A 197 -15.09 -12.73 0.73
C SER A 197 -16.58 -12.65 0.32
N SER A 198 -17.35 -11.77 0.95
CA SER A 198 -18.75 -11.50 0.61
C SER A 198 -18.95 -10.82 -0.76
N ILE A 199 -17.89 -10.24 -1.34
CA ILE A 199 -17.97 -9.61 -2.67
C ILE A 199 -17.52 -10.61 -3.73
N ASP A 200 -18.46 -11.12 -4.54
CA ASP A 200 -18.13 -11.90 -5.74
C ASP A 200 -17.58 -10.97 -6.83
N TYR A 201 -16.43 -11.35 -7.42
CA TYR A 201 -15.73 -10.57 -8.43
C TYR A 201 -16.55 -10.33 -9.69
N ASN A 202 -17.16 -11.38 -10.21
CA ASN A 202 -17.91 -11.31 -11.47
C ASN A 202 -19.22 -10.54 -11.30
N HIS A 203 -19.86 -10.72 -10.14
CA HIS A 203 -21.09 -10.01 -9.81
C HIS A 203 -20.86 -8.50 -9.67
N ILE A 204 -19.88 -8.09 -8.85
CA ILE A 204 -19.59 -6.67 -8.68
C ILE A 204 -19.15 -6.03 -10.00
N LYS A 205 -18.30 -6.70 -10.79
CA LYS A 205 -17.80 -6.18 -12.07
C LYS A 205 -18.92 -5.79 -13.03
N LYS A 206 -20.03 -6.53 -13.05
CA LYS A 206 -21.20 -6.24 -13.91
C LYS A 206 -21.98 -5.01 -13.47
N LYS A 207 -21.91 -4.64 -12.18
CA LYS A 207 -22.66 -3.54 -11.58
C LYS A 207 -21.90 -2.21 -11.51
N LEU A 208 -20.59 -2.25 -11.75
CA LEU A 208 -19.75 -1.06 -11.64
C LEU A 208 -19.81 -0.17 -12.89
N PRO A 209 -19.65 1.17 -12.73
CA PRO A 209 -19.44 2.05 -13.87
C PRO A 209 -18.23 1.62 -14.71
N LYS A 210 -18.20 1.95 -16.01
CA LYS A 210 -17.14 1.54 -16.96
C LYS A 210 -15.72 1.88 -16.52
N ASN A 211 -15.55 2.96 -15.76
CA ASN A 211 -14.24 3.40 -15.24
C ASN A 211 -13.89 2.85 -13.86
N VAL A 212 -14.69 1.96 -13.29
CA VAL A 212 -14.46 1.31 -11.99
C VAL A 212 -14.35 -0.19 -12.18
N ILE A 213 -13.28 -0.78 -11.69
CA ILE A 213 -13.05 -2.23 -11.77
C ILE A 213 -12.66 -2.79 -10.41
N PRO A 214 -13.05 -4.02 -10.07
CA PRO A 214 -12.50 -4.71 -8.92
C PRO A 214 -11.07 -5.15 -9.24
N ALA A 215 -10.17 -5.08 -8.24
CA ALA A 215 -8.84 -5.66 -8.34
C ALA A 215 -8.89 -7.19 -8.31
N TYR A 216 -7.90 -7.82 -8.90
CA TYR A 216 -7.57 -9.23 -8.70
C TYR A 216 -6.09 -9.35 -8.31
N ASP A 217 -5.75 -10.46 -7.68
CA ASP A 217 -4.38 -10.68 -7.19
C ASP A 217 -3.36 -10.52 -8.31
N LEU A 218 -2.32 -9.71 -8.03
CA LEU A 218 -1.25 -9.42 -8.97
C LEU A 218 -1.66 -8.65 -10.24
N SER A 219 -2.80 -7.93 -10.19
CA SER A 219 -3.20 -7.06 -11.30
C SER A 219 -2.18 -5.94 -11.53
N LEU A 220 -1.89 -5.66 -12.81
CA LEU A 220 -0.92 -4.66 -13.23
C LEU A 220 -1.60 -3.33 -13.60
N ILE A 221 -1.00 -2.23 -13.17
CA ILE A 221 -1.43 -0.86 -13.48
C ILE A 221 -0.27 -0.17 -14.21
N HIS A 222 -0.49 0.19 -15.46
CA HIS A 222 0.52 0.81 -16.33
C HIS A 222 0.26 2.29 -16.59
#